data_a892a535531c9ee538f0b4045d5e0a25
#
_entry.id   a892a535531c9ee538f0b4045d5e0a25
#
_cell.length_a   1.000
_cell.length_b   1.000
_cell.length_c   1.000
_cell.angle_alpha   90.00
_cell.angle_beta   90.00
_cell.angle_gamma   90.00
#
_symmetry.space_group_name_H-M   'P 1'
#
loop_
_entity.id
_entity.type
_entity.pdbx_description
1 polymer ?
#
loop_
_entity_poly.entity_id
_entity_poly.type
_entity_poly.pdbx_seq_one_letter_code
_entity_poly.pdbx_strand_id
1 'polypeptide(L)'
;MFAVGKEVLTMDKKNIEWGELGFGYMETDKRYVATYKNGEWDNGQLISDPMITMSECACVLQYAQTIFEGLKAYTTEDGRIVTFRPDLNAKRFADSAKRMEMPPLPEEQFVESIKEVVKANAAYVPPYGTGATLYIRPYMFGINPVIGVKPGTEFQY
;
A
#
# COMPACT_ATOMS: atom_id res chain seq x y z
N MET A 1 -4.52 -15.31 9.88
CA MET A 1 -3.15 -14.90 9.50
C MET A 1 -2.92 -15.34 8.07
N PHE A 2 -2.59 -14.40 7.18
CA PHE A 2 -2.34 -14.71 5.77
C PHE A 2 -0.83 -14.75 5.53
N ALA A 3 -0.32 -15.86 5.00
CA ALA A 3 1.06 -15.94 4.57
C ALA A 3 1.23 -15.16 3.25
N VAL A 4 2.28 -14.37 3.15
CA VAL A 4 2.62 -13.61 1.94
C VAL A 4 3.14 -14.53 0.82
N GLY A 5 3.51 -15.78 1.16
CA GLY A 5 3.89 -16.86 0.25
C GLY A 5 3.94 -18.19 0.98
N LYS A 6 3.92 -19.31 0.24
CA LYS A 6 4.10 -20.66 0.81
C LYS A 6 5.57 -20.99 1.05
N GLU A 7 6.49 -20.24 0.42
CA GLU A 7 7.93 -20.44 0.54
C GLU A 7 8.49 -19.52 1.63
N VAL A 8 9.45 -20.02 2.39
CA VAL A 8 10.29 -19.21 3.25
C VAL A 8 11.11 -18.31 2.31
N LEU A 9 10.84 -17.01 2.29
CA LEU A 9 11.61 -16.07 1.52
C LEU A 9 12.97 -15.89 2.21
N THR A 10 13.93 -16.76 1.88
CA THR A 10 15.33 -16.63 2.28
C THR A 10 15.98 -15.52 1.44
N MET A 11 15.63 -14.28 1.74
CA MET A 11 16.34 -13.12 1.18
C MET A 11 17.27 -12.55 2.25
N ASP A 12 18.46 -12.18 1.83
CA ASP A 12 19.37 -11.43 2.69
C ASP A 12 18.69 -10.15 3.16
N LYS A 13 18.60 -9.96 4.46
CA LYS A 13 17.98 -8.75 5.04
C LYS A 13 18.89 -7.55 4.79
N LYS A 14 18.29 -6.38 4.61
CA LYS A 14 19.04 -5.12 4.57
C LYS A 14 19.85 -4.94 5.85
N ASN A 15 21.02 -4.34 5.73
CA ASN A 15 21.83 -3.99 6.90
C ASN A 15 21.23 -2.74 7.59
N ILE A 16 20.33 -2.97 8.52
CA ILE A 16 19.57 -1.93 9.25
C ILE A 16 19.70 -2.23 10.75
N GLU A 17 19.90 -1.18 11.54
CA GLU A 17 19.85 -1.25 13.01
C GLU A 17 18.38 -1.39 13.47
N TRP A 18 17.86 -2.62 13.42
CA TRP A 18 16.45 -2.92 13.66
C TRP A 18 15.93 -2.45 15.02
N GLY A 19 16.79 -2.39 16.02
CA GLY A 19 16.45 -1.93 17.38
C GLY A 19 16.30 -0.43 17.53
N GLU A 20 16.87 0.35 16.59
CA GLU A 20 16.87 1.82 16.60
C GLU A 20 15.77 2.44 15.70
N LEU A 21 14.95 1.60 15.08
CA LEU A 21 13.92 2.07 14.16
C LEU A 21 12.82 2.85 14.88
N GLY A 22 12.66 4.13 14.50
CA GLY A 22 11.48 4.92 14.81
C GLY A 22 10.40 4.78 13.73
N PHE A 23 9.33 5.60 13.86
CA PHE A 23 8.28 5.69 12.83
C PHE A 23 8.62 6.79 11.81
N GLY A 24 9.83 6.72 11.25
CA GLY A 24 10.32 7.62 10.21
C GLY A 24 10.15 7.05 8.79
N TYR A 25 10.17 7.94 7.79
CA TYR A 25 10.20 7.51 6.40
C TYR A 25 11.53 6.80 6.09
N MET A 26 11.41 5.65 5.44
CA MET A 26 12.53 4.92 4.87
C MET A 26 12.15 4.51 3.44
N GLU A 27 12.98 4.87 2.48
CA GLU A 27 12.78 4.45 1.10
C GLU A 27 12.97 2.94 0.97
N THR A 28 12.03 2.30 0.25
CA THR A 28 12.07 0.87 -0.07
C THR A 28 12.21 0.66 -1.58
N ASP A 29 12.52 -0.57 -2.01
CA ASP A 29 12.87 -0.82 -3.42
C ASP A 29 11.67 -0.70 -4.36
N LYS A 30 10.44 -0.99 -3.89
CA LYS A 30 9.24 -1.04 -4.72
C LYS A 30 8.00 -0.51 -4.01
N ARG A 31 7.12 0.11 -4.79
CA ARG A 31 5.72 0.40 -4.43
C ARG A 31 4.78 -0.21 -5.47
N TYR A 32 3.54 -0.51 -5.09
CA TYR A 32 2.49 -0.94 -6.01
C TYR A 32 1.67 0.28 -6.42
N VAL A 33 1.27 0.35 -7.67
CA VAL A 33 0.43 1.42 -8.22
C VAL A 33 -0.64 0.82 -9.10
N ALA A 34 -1.90 1.20 -8.87
CA ALA A 34 -3.02 0.95 -9.75
C ALA A 34 -3.76 2.27 -10.05
N THR A 35 -4.35 2.39 -11.23
CA THR A 35 -5.05 3.59 -11.68
C THR A 35 -6.49 3.26 -12.05
N TYR A 36 -7.42 4.09 -11.55
CA TYR A 36 -8.81 4.09 -11.98
C TYR A 36 -9.04 5.15 -13.04
N LYS A 37 -9.48 4.71 -14.20
CA LYS A 37 -9.79 5.58 -15.33
C LYS A 37 -10.85 4.96 -16.23
N ASN A 38 -11.71 5.77 -16.83
CA ASN A 38 -12.78 5.31 -17.71
C ASN A 38 -13.75 4.30 -17.10
N GLY A 39 -13.93 4.35 -15.77
CA GLY A 39 -14.89 3.50 -15.07
C GLY A 39 -14.30 2.19 -14.53
N GLU A 40 -13.00 1.93 -14.66
CA GLU A 40 -12.38 0.69 -14.22
C GLU A 40 -10.99 0.88 -13.61
N TRP A 41 -10.60 -0.05 -12.73
CA TRP A 41 -9.23 -0.18 -12.23
C TRP A 41 -8.39 -0.99 -13.20
N ASP A 42 -7.16 -0.56 -13.44
CA ASP A 42 -6.16 -1.41 -14.09
C ASP A 42 -5.66 -2.52 -13.16
N ASN A 43 -4.85 -3.44 -13.70
CA ASN A 43 -4.30 -4.55 -12.92
C ASN A 43 -3.21 -4.13 -11.93
N GLY A 44 -2.76 -2.87 -11.99
CA GLY A 44 -1.66 -2.36 -11.20
C GLY A 44 -0.31 -2.98 -11.53
N GLN A 45 0.74 -2.41 -10.94
CA GLN A 45 2.11 -2.88 -11.14
C GLN A 45 3.05 -2.42 -10.03
N LEU A 46 4.15 -3.14 -9.84
CA LEU A 46 5.25 -2.73 -8.98
C LEU A 46 6.19 -1.76 -9.73
N ILE A 47 6.47 -0.62 -9.13
CA ILE A 47 7.40 0.38 -9.66
C ILE A 47 8.45 0.75 -8.62
N SER A 48 9.65 1.21 -9.08
CA SER A 48 10.76 1.63 -8.20
C SER A 48 10.78 3.13 -7.95
N ASP A 49 10.22 3.95 -8.85
CA ASP A 49 10.23 5.39 -8.70
C ASP A 49 9.36 5.80 -7.50
N PRO A 50 9.92 6.43 -6.44
CA PRO A 50 9.15 6.88 -5.29
C PRO A 50 8.34 8.14 -5.55
N MET A 51 8.56 8.80 -6.69
CA MET A 51 7.94 10.08 -7.01
C MET A 51 6.54 9.90 -7.61
N ILE A 52 5.67 10.86 -7.33
CA ILE A 52 4.35 10.96 -7.91
C ILE A 52 4.27 12.27 -8.68
N THR A 53 4.01 12.17 -10.00
CA THR A 53 3.80 13.35 -10.84
C THR A 53 2.31 13.53 -11.10
N MET A 54 1.78 14.72 -10.79
CA MET A 54 0.37 15.05 -11.00
C MET A 54 0.19 16.52 -11.38
N SER A 55 -0.99 16.87 -11.90
CA SER A 55 -1.38 18.25 -12.12
C SER A 55 -1.46 19.05 -10.81
N GLU A 56 -1.09 20.33 -10.81
CA GLU A 56 -1.34 21.23 -9.67
C GLU A 56 -2.84 21.35 -9.34
N CYS A 57 -3.70 21.09 -10.32
CA CYS A 57 -5.16 21.05 -10.15
C CYS A 57 -5.70 19.66 -9.79
N ALA A 58 -4.84 18.68 -9.45
CA ALA A 58 -5.29 17.36 -9.05
C ALA A 58 -6.30 17.46 -7.89
N CYS A 59 -7.37 16.67 -7.94
CA CYS A 59 -8.47 16.71 -6.98
C CYS A 59 -7.99 16.57 -5.52
N VAL A 60 -6.98 15.73 -5.27
CA VAL A 60 -6.39 15.57 -3.95
C VAL A 60 -5.76 16.87 -3.43
N LEU A 61 -5.11 17.66 -4.28
CA LEU A 61 -4.46 18.93 -3.89
C LEU A 61 -5.49 20.03 -3.63
N GLN A 62 -6.60 20.04 -4.37
CA GLN A 62 -7.63 21.06 -4.27
C GLN A 62 -8.63 20.79 -3.16
N TYR A 63 -9.03 19.52 -2.97
CA TYR A 63 -10.16 19.14 -2.11
C TYR A 63 -9.83 18.00 -1.12
N ALA A 64 -8.55 17.60 -1.02
CA ALA A 64 -8.11 16.54 -0.13
C ALA A 64 -8.90 15.22 -0.28
N GLN A 65 -9.37 14.90 -1.50
CA GLN A 65 -10.08 13.64 -1.75
C GLN A 65 -9.09 12.49 -1.75
N THR A 66 -8.87 11.92 -0.58
CA THR A 66 -7.93 10.82 -0.33
C THR A 66 -8.39 9.98 0.85
N ILE A 67 -8.00 8.71 0.84
CA ILE A 67 -8.18 7.76 1.94
C ILE A 67 -6.90 6.96 2.15
N PHE A 68 -6.72 6.39 3.33
CA PHE A 68 -5.60 5.48 3.58
C PHE A 68 -5.97 4.37 4.58
N GLU A 69 -5.15 3.34 4.59
CA GLU A 69 -5.14 2.25 5.54
C GLU A 69 -3.75 2.07 6.16
N GLY A 70 -3.68 1.26 7.20
CA GLY A 70 -2.43 0.87 7.82
C GLY A 70 -2.46 -0.57 8.28
N LEU A 71 -1.48 -1.35 7.85
CA LEU A 71 -1.27 -2.71 8.31
C LEU A 71 0.22 -3.02 8.39
N LYS A 72 0.57 -4.20 8.89
CA LYS A 72 1.96 -4.57 9.14
C LYS A 72 2.28 -5.95 8.58
N ALA A 73 3.54 -6.13 8.16
CA ALA A 73 4.11 -7.43 7.89
C ALA A 73 5.12 -7.81 8.98
N TYR A 74 5.15 -9.08 9.32
CA TYR A 74 5.94 -9.64 10.42
C TYR A 74 6.73 -10.85 9.91
N THR A 75 7.93 -11.05 10.46
CA THR A 75 8.61 -12.34 10.36
C THR A 75 8.21 -13.21 11.54
N THR A 76 7.77 -14.43 11.29
CA THR A 76 7.44 -15.43 12.31
C THR A 76 8.71 -16.18 12.75
N GLU A 77 8.63 -16.92 13.86
CA GLU A 77 9.76 -17.70 14.40
C GLU A 77 10.31 -18.72 13.39
N ASP A 78 9.44 -19.28 12.55
CA ASP A 78 9.81 -20.23 11.47
C ASP A 78 10.23 -19.52 10.16
N GLY A 79 10.47 -18.20 10.20
CA GLY A 79 11.01 -17.40 9.10
C GLY A 79 10.01 -16.98 8.03
N ARG A 80 8.73 -17.33 8.15
CA ARG A 80 7.70 -16.87 7.19
C ARG A 80 7.39 -15.39 7.38
N ILE A 81 7.06 -14.71 6.30
CA ILE A 81 6.52 -13.36 6.34
C ILE A 81 5.00 -13.43 6.26
N VAL A 82 4.32 -12.79 7.20
CA VAL A 82 2.86 -12.83 7.33
C VAL A 82 2.27 -11.44 7.57
N THR A 83 1.00 -11.27 7.17
CA THR A 83 0.15 -10.14 7.52
C THR A 83 -1.06 -10.62 8.32
N PHE A 84 -1.63 -9.74 9.15
CA PHE A 84 -2.80 -10.09 9.95
C PHE A 84 -4.07 -9.50 9.35
N ARG A 85 -5.00 -10.35 8.89
CA ARG A 85 -6.33 -9.99 8.38
C ARG A 85 -6.33 -8.84 7.37
N PRO A 86 -5.54 -8.88 6.28
CA PRO A 86 -5.56 -7.85 5.24
C PRO A 86 -6.93 -7.75 4.53
N ASP A 87 -7.75 -8.81 4.58
CA ASP A 87 -9.14 -8.83 4.14
C ASP A 87 -10.00 -7.79 4.87
N LEU A 88 -9.83 -7.63 6.18
CA LEU A 88 -10.56 -6.61 6.95
C LEU A 88 -10.07 -5.19 6.63
N ASN A 89 -8.78 -5.01 6.34
CA ASN A 89 -8.27 -3.73 5.85
C ASN A 89 -8.85 -3.41 4.47
N ALA A 90 -8.89 -4.40 3.55
CA ALA A 90 -9.49 -4.23 2.23
C ALA A 90 -10.96 -3.77 2.31
N LYS A 91 -11.76 -4.45 3.15
CA LYS A 91 -13.15 -4.08 3.37
C LYS A 91 -13.31 -2.65 3.90
N ARG A 92 -12.53 -2.28 4.93
CA ARG A 92 -12.58 -0.93 5.51
C ARG A 92 -12.10 0.14 4.52
N PHE A 93 -11.11 -0.19 3.69
CA PHE A 93 -10.65 0.68 2.60
C PHE A 93 -11.75 0.92 1.57
N ALA A 94 -12.48 -0.12 1.17
CA ALA A 94 -13.63 -0.01 0.27
C ALA A 94 -14.78 0.81 0.88
N ASP A 95 -15.05 0.64 2.18
CA ASP A 95 -16.08 1.43 2.89
C ASP A 95 -15.66 2.91 3.00
N SER A 96 -14.38 3.19 3.25
CA SER A 96 -13.83 4.56 3.24
C SER A 96 -13.94 5.20 1.85
N ALA A 97 -13.64 4.43 0.78
CA ALA A 97 -13.78 4.91 -0.60
C ALA A 97 -15.22 5.35 -0.89
N LYS A 98 -16.19 4.49 -0.58
CA LYS A 98 -17.63 4.81 -0.74
C LYS A 98 -18.02 6.07 0.03
N ARG A 99 -17.52 6.24 1.26
CA ARG A 99 -17.80 7.43 2.09
C ARG A 99 -17.28 8.71 1.47
N MET A 100 -16.18 8.64 0.74
CA MET A 100 -15.52 9.78 0.08
C MET A 100 -15.89 9.92 -1.40
N GLU A 101 -16.95 9.26 -1.86
CA GLU A 101 -17.41 9.27 -3.28
C GLU A 101 -16.26 8.86 -4.24
N MET A 102 -15.45 7.89 -3.82
CA MET A 102 -14.36 7.32 -4.60
C MET A 102 -14.71 5.90 -5.05
N PRO A 103 -14.25 5.43 -6.22
CA PRO A 103 -14.48 4.06 -6.66
C PRO A 103 -13.75 3.07 -5.75
N PRO A 104 -14.45 2.11 -5.12
CA PRO A 104 -13.78 1.10 -4.31
C PRO A 104 -12.77 0.29 -5.13
N LEU A 105 -11.56 0.13 -4.62
CA LEU A 105 -10.63 -0.87 -5.16
C LEU A 105 -11.17 -2.27 -4.82
N PRO A 106 -11.17 -3.23 -5.76
CA PRO A 106 -11.58 -4.61 -5.46
C PRO A 106 -10.79 -5.19 -4.27
N GLU A 107 -11.49 -5.82 -3.32
CA GLU A 107 -10.86 -6.36 -2.10
C GLU A 107 -9.76 -7.37 -2.42
N GLU A 108 -9.96 -8.19 -3.46
CA GLU A 108 -8.97 -9.16 -3.93
C GLU A 108 -7.71 -8.47 -4.47
N GLN A 109 -7.87 -7.40 -5.26
CA GLN A 109 -6.74 -6.62 -5.78
C GLN A 109 -5.98 -5.92 -4.64
N PHE A 110 -6.69 -5.39 -3.64
CA PHE A 110 -6.05 -4.83 -2.44
C PHE A 110 -5.19 -5.88 -1.73
N VAL A 111 -5.74 -7.06 -1.45
CA VAL A 111 -4.99 -8.13 -0.76
C VAL A 111 -3.79 -8.60 -1.59
N GLU A 112 -3.95 -8.73 -2.91
CA GLU A 112 -2.85 -9.15 -3.78
C GLU A 112 -1.75 -8.08 -3.86
N SER A 113 -2.11 -6.78 -3.96
CA SER A 113 -1.14 -5.69 -3.95
C SER A 113 -0.28 -5.69 -2.67
N ILE A 114 -0.88 -5.99 -1.50
CA ILE A 114 -0.15 -6.13 -0.25
C ILE A 114 0.86 -7.29 -0.32
N LYS A 115 0.47 -8.44 -0.86
CA LYS A 115 1.38 -9.58 -1.02
C LYS A 115 2.54 -9.26 -1.96
N GLU A 116 2.25 -8.64 -3.10
CA GLU A 116 3.26 -8.28 -4.08
C GLU A 116 4.27 -7.28 -3.54
N VAL A 117 3.79 -6.20 -2.90
CA VAL A 117 4.67 -5.18 -2.33
C VAL A 117 5.53 -5.72 -1.20
N VAL A 118 4.97 -6.59 -0.35
CA VAL A 118 5.73 -7.22 0.75
C VAL A 118 6.76 -8.20 0.20
N LYS A 119 6.42 -9.01 -0.80
CA LYS A 119 7.40 -9.89 -1.46
C LYS A 119 8.56 -9.10 -2.07
N ALA A 120 8.24 -8.04 -2.82
CA ALA A 120 9.25 -7.22 -3.49
C ALA A 120 10.17 -6.48 -2.51
N ASN A 121 9.71 -6.22 -1.29
CA ASN A 121 10.45 -5.54 -0.23
C ASN A 121 10.76 -6.46 0.97
N ALA A 122 10.83 -7.78 0.77
CA ALA A 122 11.02 -8.75 1.85
C ALA A 122 12.31 -8.54 2.64
N ALA A 123 13.34 -7.96 2.00
CA ALA A 123 14.60 -7.59 2.66
C ALA A 123 14.43 -6.53 3.76
N TYR A 124 13.37 -5.73 3.71
CA TYR A 124 13.04 -4.69 4.71
C TYR A 124 12.10 -5.18 5.82
N VAL A 125 11.58 -6.40 5.74
CA VAL A 125 10.79 -6.97 6.84
C VAL A 125 11.73 -7.36 7.97
N PRO A 126 11.59 -6.78 9.19
CA PRO A 126 12.51 -7.05 10.30
C PRO A 126 12.59 -8.53 10.64
N PRO A 127 13.76 -9.04 11.08
CA PRO A 127 13.90 -10.40 11.60
C PRO A 127 12.99 -10.65 12.81
N TYR A 128 12.62 -11.91 13.02
CA TYR A 128 11.91 -12.31 14.23
C TYR A 128 12.68 -11.96 15.51
N GLY A 129 11.98 -11.53 16.54
CA GLY A 129 12.57 -11.21 17.84
C GLY A 129 13.09 -9.76 17.98
N THR A 130 13.14 -8.96 16.92
CA THR A 130 13.60 -7.55 16.99
C THR A 130 12.54 -6.60 17.55
N GLY A 131 11.28 -7.01 17.66
CA GLY A 131 10.15 -6.14 18.04
C GLY A 131 9.70 -5.16 16.96
N ALA A 132 10.48 -4.98 15.89
CA ALA A 132 10.13 -4.12 14.76
C ALA A 132 9.23 -4.83 13.73
N THR A 133 8.57 -4.05 12.88
CA THR A 133 7.67 -4.56 11.82
C THR A 133 7.78 -3.71 10.58
N LEU A 134 7.49 -4.27 9.39
CA LEU A 134 7.31 -3.48 8.20
C LEU A 134 5.90 -2.88 8.20
N TYR A 135 5.79 -1.55 8.29
CA TYR A 135 4.53 -0.83 8.14
C TYR A 135 4.18 -0.68 6.66
N ILE A 136 2.93 -0.94 6.32
CA ILE A 136 2.39 -0.82 4.97
C ILE A 136 1.32 0.26 4.98
N ARG A 137 1.41 1.22 4.06
CA ARG A 137 0.48 2.32 3.89
C ARG A 137 -0.23 2.24 2.54
N PRO A 138 -1.33 1.49 2.40
CA PRO A 138 -2.23 1.63 1.26
C PRO A 138 -2.92 2.99 1.32
N TYR A 139 -2.99 3.69 0.21
CA TYR A 139 -3.71 4.95 0.12
C TYR A 139 -4.21 5.17 -1.31
N MET A 140 -5.29 5.92 -1.45
CA MET A 140 -5.90 6.25 -2.73
C MET A 140 -6.24 7.75 -2.75
N PHE A 141 -6.05 8.38 -3.90
CA PHE A 141 -6.29 9.81 -4.06
C PHE A 141 -6.74 10.19 -5.47
N GLY A 142 -7.51 11.28 -5.58
CA GLY A 142 -7.99 11.81 -6.86
C GLY A 142 -6.90 12.54 -7.62
N ILE A 143 -6.67 12.15 -8.88
CA ILE A 143 -5.59 12.67 -9.73
C ILE A 143 -6.07 13.56 -10.87
N ASN A 144 -7.36 13.50 -11.23
CA ASN A 144 -7.88 14.32 -12.33
C ASN A 144 -7.83 15.81 -11.99
N PRO A 145 -7.50 16.69 -12.95
CA PRO A 145 -7.55 18.13 -12.76
C PRO A 145 -8.99 18.62 -12.55
N VAL A 146 -9.22 19.40 -11.49
CA VAL A 146 -10.53 19.97 -11.17
C VAL A 146 -10.39 21.27 -10.37
N ILE A 147 -11.22 22.27 -10.71
CA ILE A 147 -11.33 23.53 -9.94
C ILE A 147 -12.70 23.63 -9.29
N GLY A 148 -13.77 23.23 -10.00
CA GLY A 148 -15.11 23.20 -9.45
C GLY A 148 -15.30 22.07 -8.43
N VAL A 149 -16.06 22.30 -7.36
CA VAL A 149 -16.33 21.31 -6.31
C VAL A 149 -17.18 20.18 -6.88
N LYS A 150 -16.57 19.03 -7.09
CA LYS A 150 -17.22 17.78 -7.52
C LYS A 150 -16.32 16.59 -7.22
N PRO A 151 -16.86 15.38 -7.08
CA PRO A 151 -16.05 14.18 -6.93
C PRO A 151 -15.04 14.01 -8.08
N GLY A 152 -13.88 13.45 -7.78
CA GLY A 152 -12.90 13.06 -8.78
C GLY A 152 -13.42 11.98 -9.72
N THR A 153 -12.80 11.86 -10.89
CA THR A 153 -13.15 10.86 -11.92
C THR A 153 -11.99 9.92 -12.24
N GLU A 154 -10.78 10.29 -11.84
CA GLU A 154 -9.59 9.46 -12.00
C GLU A 154 -8.86 9.39 -10.65
N PHE A 155 -8.40 8.20 -10.28
CA PHE A 155 -7.78 7.95 -8.97
C PHE A 155 -6.53 7.10 -9.12
N GLN A 156 -5.62 7.25 -8.18
CA GLN A 156 -4.45 6.39 -8.03
C GLN A 156 -4.45 5.74 -6.63
N TYR A 157 -4.17 4.44 -6.64
CA TYR A 157 -3.91 3.61 -5.45
C TYR A 157 -2.44 3.27 -5.39
#